data_b2a6e1529f9a1ca4cfdedd50f3a49f4b
#
_entry.id   b2a6e1529f9a1ca4cfdedd50f3a49f4b
#
_cell.length_a   1.000
_cell.length_b   1.000
_cell.length_c   1.000
_cell.angle_alpha   90.00
_cell.angle_beta   90.00
_cell.angle_gamma   90.00
#
_symmetry.space_group_name_H-M   'P 1'
#
loop_
_entity.id
_entity.type
_entity.pdbx_description
1 polymer ?
#
loop_
_entity_poly.entity_id
_entity_poly.type
_entity_poly.pdbx_seq_one_letter_code
_entity_poly.pdbx_strand_id
1 'polypeptide(L)'
;MEEIFYSLHAIYRGGDPYSKYILGFTPPFYVFELIGHNGKLRFIIRCHKKLKDFVTSRIYSQYPSALIEEVEDPLKDLPWKIPNPTYDVFGTEYSFTKKEDDKITPKNYYPIKTYKVWENLKDEEKIDPISVLSEGVSYLTDKEWIVLQIMAMPVLGNDKEFGVEWQVRGNKEINKIMGRKEKTEPSPFEYIGEFIKNLLLAFTGQKIEWKVGKEDQKTDDVSILKLSPGEREAIESIERKISKPGYWCIIRFSYVAKSDIFSKNIDKNVALVMGTLKVFDNPRGNGIIRDTKTITSIEKPISGKVIYYDEKIFFRKRYIWLYTKGRFPTDFDSNRIILNTEEIASIYHIPQEVVPYYGIEKIPTKYIPPSSEVPEF
;
A
#
# COMPACT_ATOMS: atom_id res chain seq x y z
N MET A 1 6.83 10.81 9.50
CA MET A 1 6.96 9.60 8.63
C MET A 1 6.77 9.87 7.14
N GLU A 2 5.83 10.72 6.71
CA GLU A 2 5.59 10.98 5.28
C GLU A 2 6.86 11.42 4.53
N GLU A 3 7.64 12.35 5.10
CA GLU A 3 8.90 12.83 4.52
C GLU A 3 9.96 11.72 4.37
N ILE A 4 9.93 10.73 5.26
CA ILE A 4 10.82 9.57 5.14
C ILE A 4 10.41 8.77 3.90
N PHE A 5 9.12 8.44 3.75
CA PHE A 5 8.64 7.73 2.57
C PHE A 5 8.90 8.51 1.27
N TYR A 6 8.74 9.84 1.31
CA TYR A 6 9.08 10.68 0.16
C TYR A 6 10.55 10.53 -0.24
N SER A 7 11.46 10.54 0.75
CA SER A 7 12.89 10.34 0.51
C SER A 7 13.21 8.92 0.05
N LEU A 8 12.58 7.90 0.64
CA LEU A 8 12.79 6.49 0.27
C LEU A 8 12.33 6.18 -1.15
N HIS A 9 11.43 6.97 -1.73
CA HIS A 9 11.01 6.83 -3.13
C HIS A 9 12.16 7.06 -4.12
N ALA A 10 13.23 7.76 -3.72
CA ALA A 10 14.39 8.04 -4.57
C ALA A 10 15.14 6.80 -5.07
N ILE A 11 14.90 5.62 -4.49
CA ILE A 11 15.49 4.36 -4.98
C ILE A 11 14.78 3.78 -6.20
N TYR A 12 13.72 4.45 -6.69
CA TYR A 12 13.03 3.99 -7.89
C TYR A 12 14.04 3.70 -9.00
N ARG A 13 13.93 2.53 -9.59
CA ARG A 13 14.66 2.12 -10.79
C ARG A 13 13.69 1.52 -11.80
N GLY A 14 13.51 2.21 -12.90
CA GLY A 14 12.90 1.60 -14.08
C GLY A 14 13.91 0.61 -14.68
N GLY A 15 13.55 -0.66 -14.79
CA GLY A 15 14.32 -1.61 -15.57
C GLY A 15 14.02 -1.43 -17.06
N ASP A 16 15.06 -1.42 -17.92
CA ASP A 16 14.86 -1.59 -19.35
C ASP A 16 14.35 -3.01 -19.65
N PRO A 17 13.74 -3.26 -20.83
CA PRO A 17 13.19 -4.57 -21.16
C PRO A 17 14.23 -5.70 -21.12
N TYR A 18 15.47 -5.45 -21.50
CA TYR A 18 16.52 -6.44 -21.44
C TYR A 18 16.86 -6.84 -20.01
N SER A 19 17.04 -5.85 -19.13
CA SER A 19 17.29 -6.10 -17.70
C SER A 19 16.14 -6.88 -17.05
N LYS A 20 14.89 -6.54 -17.38
CA LYS A 20 13.69 -7.19 -16.81
C LYS A 20 13.52 -8.63 -17.27
N TYR A 21 13.56 -8.86 -18.60
CA TYR A 21 13.16 -10.15 -19.16
C TYR A 21 14.34 -11.12 -19.36
N ILE A 22 15.56 -10.61 -19.48
CA ILE A 22 16.76 -11.44 -19.72
C ILE A 22 17.59 -11.59 -18.44
N LEU A 23 17.83 -10.49 -17.71
CA LEU A 23 18.70 -10.51 -16.52
C LEU A 23 17.92 -10.75 -15.20
N GLY A 24 16.59 -10.86 -15.25
CA GLY A 24 15.78 -11.10 -14.05
C GLY A 24 15.81 -9.92 -13.06
N PHE A 25 15.90 -8.69 -13.57
CA PHE A 25 15.94 -7.50 -12.72
C PHE A 25 14.68 -7.41 -11.86
N THR A 26 14.87 -7.38 -10.56
CA THR A 26 13.81 -7.10 -9.58
C THR A 26 13.99 -5.69 -9.05
N PRO A 27 12.98 -4.80 -9.21
CA PRO A 27 13.05 -3.46 -8.63
C PRO A 27 13.26 -3.52 -7.12
N PRO A 28 14.07 -2.62 -6.55
CA PRO A 28 14.27 -2.59 -5.11
C PRO A 28 12.98 -2.23 -4.39
N PHE A 29 12.72 -2.91 -3.27
CA PHE A 29 11.55 -2.66 -2.42
C PHE A 29 11.95 -2.67 -0.95
N TYR A 30 11.08 -2.09 -0.14
CA TYR A 30 11.16 -2.13 1.32
C TYR A 30 10.08 -3.03 1.88
N VAL A 31 10.32 -3.59 3.08
CA VAL A 31 9.29 -4.26 3.85
C VAL A 31 9.21 -3.58 5.22
N PHE A 32 8.06 -2.98 5.49
CA PHE A 32 7.71 -2.38 6.76
C PHE A 32 6.88 -3.39 7.54
N GLU A 33 7.36 -3.79 8.72
CA GLU A 33 6.72 -4.84 9.51
C GLU A 33 6.36 -4.33 10.91
N LEU A 34 5.14 -4.62 11.32
CA LEU A 34 4.68 -4.54 12.71
C LEU A 34 4.58 -5.97 13.23
N ILE A 35 5.46 -6.34 14.15
CA ILE A 35 5.51 -7.69 14.72
C ILE A 35 5.17 -7.64 16.20
N GLY A 36 4.00 -8.21 16.53
CA GLY A 36 3.56 -8.42 17.91
C GLY A 36 3.93 -9.80 18.41
N HIS A 37 4.61 -9.87 19.53
CA HIS A 37 4.99 -11.13 20.19
C HIS A 37 5.29 -10.90 21.67
N ASN A 38 4.81 -11.77 22.55
CA ASN A 38 5.08 -11.73 23.99
C ASN A 38 4.85 -10.35 24.61
N GLY A 39 3.67 -9.76 24.32
CA GLY A 39 3.26 -8.46 24.83
C GLY A 39 3.99 -7.25 24.23
N LYS A 40 4.88 -7.44 23.25
CA LYS A 40 5.68 -6.36 22.66
C LYS A 40 5.38 -6.17 21.18
N LEU A 41 5.17 -4.93 20.75
CA LEU A 41 5.04 -4.53 19.35
C LEU A 41 6.38 -3.95 18.86
N ARG A 42 6.94 -4.55 17.81
CA ARG A 42 8.20 -4.12 17.19
C ARG A 42 7.95 -3.51 15.82
N PHE A 43 8.61 -2.39 15.57
CA PHE A 43 8.65 -1.71 14.27
C PHE A 43 9.91 -2.13 13.55
N ILE A 44 9.79 -2.76 12.40
CA ILE A 44 10.92 -3.29 11.65
C ILE A 44 10.88 -2.77 10.22
N ILE A 45 12.02 -2.33 9.74
CA ILE A 45 12.21 -1.94 8.34
C ILE A 45 13.25 -2.86 7.74
N ARG A 46 12.87 -3.57 6.68
CA ARG A 46 13.79 -4.39 5.90
C ARG A 46 14.09 -3.70 4.58
N CYS A 47 15.34 -3.57 4.30
CA CYS A 47 15.85 -3.03 3.04
C CYS A 47 17.07 -3.78 2.58
N HIS A 48 17.46 -3.55 1.34
CA HIS A 48 18.72 -4.07 0.83
C HIS A 48 19.91 -3.51 1.65
N LYS A 49 20.90 -4.35 1.99
CA LYS A 49 22.04 -3.97 2.85
C LYS A 49 22.72 -2.65 2.44
N LYS A 50 22.87 -2.41 1.13
CA LYS A 50 23.45 -1.16 0.59
C LYS A 50 22.62 0.11 0.91
N LEU A 51 21.38 -0.04 1.30
CA LEU A 51 20.47 1.07 1.62
C LEU A 51 20.35 1.33 3.12
N LYS A 52 21.01 0.53 3.97
CA LYS A 52 20.92 0.63 5.43
C LYS A 52 21.21 2.05 5.93
N ASP A 53 22.37 2.59 5.57
CA ASP A 53 22.81 3.91 6.06
C ASP A 53 21.88 5.03 5.54
N PHE A 54 21.42 4.89 4.30
CA PHE A 54 20.43 5.82 3.74
C PHE A 54 19.12 5.80 4.54
N VAL A 55 18.54 4.62 4.78
CA VAL A 55 17.30 4.48 5.57
C VAL A 55 17.49 5.02 6.98
N THR A 56 18.57 4.61 7.65
CA THR A 56 18.90 5.05 9.01
C THR A 56 19.01 6.58 9.09
N SER A 57 19.73 7.21 8.16
CA SER A 57 19.88 8.67 8.16
C SER A 57 18.56 9.40 7.95
N ARG A 58 17.65 8.84 7.12
CA ARG A 58 16.31 9.43 6.90
C ARG A 58 15.42 9.32 8.12
N ILE A 59 15.51 8.23 8.87
CA ILE A 59 14.75 8.09 10.12
C ILE A 59 15.28 9.08 11.16
N TYR A 60 16.60 9.16 11.37
CA TYR A 60 17.18 10.10 12.33
C TYR A 60 16.90 11.57 11.99
N SER A 61 16.79 11.93 10.70
CA SER A 61 16.45 13.31 10.30
C SER A 61 15.07 13.75 10.79
N GLN A 62 14.13 12.83 10.99
CA GLN A 62 12.75 13.10 11.43
C GLN A 62 12.51 12.69 12.89
N TYR A 63 13.25 11.71 13.37
CA TYR A 63 13.15 11.16 14.72
C TYR A 63 14.55 11.07 15.35
N PRO A 64 15.13 12.20 15.78
CA PRO A 64 16.50 12.24 16.32
C PRO A 64 16.68 11.39 17.58
N SER A 65 15.60 11.21 18.35
CA SER A 65 15.59 10.40 19.59
C SER A 65 15.28 8.91 19.35
N ALA A 66 15.01 8.49 18.09
CA ALA A 66 14.74 7.09 17.82
C ALA A 66 15.99 6.23 18.05
N LEU A 67 15.82 5.08 18.68
CA LEU A 67 16.85 4.06 18.74
C LEU A 67 16.67 3.10 17.58
N ILE A 68 17.68 2.99 16.71
CA ILE A 68 17.67 2.11 15.55
C ILE A 68 18.77 1.07 15.75
N GLU A 69 18.37 -0.19 15.78
CA GLU A 69 19.29 -1.32 15.95
C GLU A 69 19.14 -2.32 14.79
N GLU A 70 20.22 -2.93 14.40
CA GLU A 70 20.18 -4.09 13.50
C GLU A 70 19.83 -5.32 14.34
N VAL A 71 18.70 -5.94 14.03
CA VAL A 71 18.19 -7.08 14.78
C VAL A 71 18.16 -8.33 13.92
N GLU A 72 18.32 -9.48 14.54
CA GLU A 72 18.03 -10.75 13.90
C GLU A 72 16.54 -10.87 13.54
N ASP A 73 16.25 -11.75 12.59
CA ASP A 73 14.85 -11.98 12.19
C ASP A 73 14.01 -12.48 13.36
N PRO A 74 12.99 -11.72 13.83
CA PRO A 74 12.12 -12.16 14.93
C PRO A 74 11.34 -13.44 14.64
N LEU A 75 11.24 -13.83 13.37
CA LEU A 75 10.56 -15.06 12.94
C LEU A 75 11.52 -16.22 12.70
N LYS A 76 12.83 -16.08 13.02
CA LYS A 76 13.84 -17.07 12.73
C LYS A 76 13.54 -18.44 13.33
N ASP A 77 13.05 -18.46 14.58
CA ASP A 77 12.80 -19.68 15.35
C ASP A 77 11.51 -20.40 14.97
N LEU A 78 10.61 -19.73 14.22
CA LEU A 78 9.41 -20.37 13.72
C LEU A 78 9.74 -21.28 12.51
N PRO A 79 9.13 -22.48 12.44
CA PRO A 79 9.39 -23.37 11.33
C PRO A 79 8.91 -22.80 9.99
N TRP A 80 9.60 -23.15 8.89
CA TRP A 80 9.15 -22.80 7.54
C TRP A 80 7.86 -23.48 7.13
N LYS A 81 7.59 -24.62 7.72
CA LYS A 81 6.46 -25.47 7.39
C LYS A 81 5.35 -25.34 8.44
N ILE A 82 4.49 -24.32 8.29
CA ILE A 82 3.24 -24.15 9.01
C ILE A 82 2.09 -24.15 7.98
N PRO A 83 0.95 -24.83 8.25
CA PRO A 83 0.59 -25.53 9.49
C PRO A 83 1.36 -26.85 9.69
N ASN A 84 1.53 -27.22 10.96
CA ASN A 84 2.11 -28.47 11.40
C ASN A 84 1.49 -28.87 12.75
N PRO A 85 1.81 -30.04 13.35
CA PRO A 85 1.20 -30.44 14.64
C PRO A 85 1.41 -29.45 15.79
N THR A 86 2.47 -28.65 15.75
CA THR A 86 2.83 -27.72 16.84
C THR A 86 2.29 -26.30 16.60
N TYR A 87 2.22 -25.84 15.34
CA TYR A 87 1.86 -24.48 14.98
C TYR A 87 0.78 -24.45 13.91
N ASP A 88 -0.12 -23.48 14.03
CA ASP A 88 -1.09 -23.16 12.99
C ASP A 88 -1.00 -21.66 12.62
N VAL A 89 -1.56 -21.29 11.49
CA VAL A 89 -1.52 -19.94 10.95
C VAL A 89 -2.86 -19.52 10.35
N PHE A 90 -3.27 -18.31 10.63
CA PHE A 90 -4.26 -17.56 9.85
C PHE A 90 -3.53 -16.47 9.09
N GLY A 91 -3.95 -16.20 7.86
CA GLY A 91 -3.41 -15.06 7.13
C GLY A 91 -4.28 -14.66 5.95
N THR A 92 -4.02 -13.46 5.49
CA THR A 92 -4.67 -12.87 4.32
C THR A 92 -3.82 -11.72 3.77
N GLU A 93 -3.97 -11.45 2.51
CA GLU A 93 -3.54 -10.18 1.92
C GLU A 93 -4.73 -9.25 1.83
N TYR A 94 -4.45 -7.97 1.63
CA TYR A 94 -5.46 -6.94 1.55
C TYR A 94 -5.45 -6.26 0.18
N SER A 95 -6.61 -5.80 -0.22
CA SER A 95 -6.83 -5.05 -1.44
C SER A 95 -7.74 -3.86 -1.15
N PHE A 96 -8.00 -3.02 -2.17
CA PHE A 96 -8.97 -1.93 -2.03
C PHE A 96 -10.40 -2.39 -2.29
N THR A 97 -11.35 -1.70 -1.65
CA THR A 97 -12.80 -1.95 -1.80
C THR A 97 -13.31 -1.57 -3.18
N LYS A 98 -12.85 -0.43 -3.72
CA LYS A 98 -13.25 0.01 -5.05
C LYS A 98 -12.44 -0.68 -6.13
N LYS A 99 -13.14 -1.27 -7.10
CA LYS A 99 -12.56 -1.99 -8.23
C LYS A 99 -12.95 -1.31 -9.54
N GLU A 100 -12.13 -1.48 -10.56
CA GLU A 100 -12.48 -1.13 -11.94
C GLU A 100 -13.62 -2.01 -12.46
N ASP A 101 -14.08 -1.75 -13.67
CA ASP A 101 -15.21 -2.47 -14.27
C ASP A 101 -14.94 -3.97 -14.47
N ASP A 102 -13.65 -4.37 -14.52
CA ASP A 102 -13.21 -5.78 -14.51
C ASP A 102 -13.44 -6.48 -13.17
N LYS A 103 -13.86 -5.77 -12.13
CA LYS A 103 -14.09 -6.22 -10.75
C LYS A 103 -12.87 -6.83 -10.05
N ILE A 104 -11.69 -6.73 -10.64
CA ILE A 104 -10.44 -7.30 -10.14
C ILE A 104 -9.44 -6.19 -9.82
N THR A 105 -9.17 -5.30 -10.77
CA THR A 105 -8.18 -4.23 -10.62
C THR A 105 -8.65 -3.17 -9.62
N PRO A 106 -7.86 -2.86 -8.57
CA PRO A 106 -8.22 -1.79 -7.64
C PRO A 106 -8.23 -0.42 -8.32
N LYS A 107 -9.19 0.43 -7.95
CA LYS A 107 -9.18 1.86 -8.33
C LYS A 107 -8.15 2.60 -7.49
N ASN A 108 -6.89 2.49 -7.88
CA ASN A 108 -5.74 2.95 -7.12
C ASN A 108 -5.64 4.47 -6.94
N TYR A 109 -6.44 5.24 -7.65
CA TYR A 109 -6.49 6.70 -7.56
C TYR A 109 -7.44 7.23 -6.48
N TYR A 110 -8.32 6.42 -5.92
CA TYR A 110 -9.10 6.81 -4.75
C TYR A 110 -8.29 6.61 -3.46
N PRO A 111 -8.21 7.61 -2.56
CA PRO A 111 -7.46 7.48 -1.32
C PRO A 111 -8.20 6.69 -0.26
N ILE A 112 -7.43 6.09 0.66
CA ILE A 112 -7.91 5.69 1.97
C ILE A 112 -7.96 6.90 2.90
N LYS A 113 -8.51 6.73 4.10
CA LYS A 113 -8.45 7.75 5.16
C LYS A 113 -7.01 7.85 5.68
N THR A 114 -6.49 9.07 5.79
CA THR A 114 -5.10 9.32 6.21
C THR A 114 -5.03 10.04 7.56
N TYR A 115 -3.84 10.09 8.17
CA TYR A 115 -3.58 10.72 9.45
C TYR A 115 -4.04 12.20 9.50
N LYS A 116 -4.07 12.92 8.39
CA LYS A 116 -4.55 14.31 8.33
C LYS A 116 -5.98 14.50 8.81
N VAL A 117 -6.81 13.46 8.67
CA VAL A 117 -8.19 13.52 9.17
C VAL A 117 -8.19 13.54 10.70
N TRP A 118 -7.26 12.82 11.34
CA TRP A 118 -7.17 12.76 12.81
C TRP A 118 -6.38 13.95 13.38
N GLU A 119 -5.40 14.50 12.65
CA GLU A 119 -4.68 15.70 13.08
C GLU A 119 -5.59 16.92 13.24
N ASN A 120 -6.64 17.01 12.44
CA ASN A 120 -7.62 18.10 12.50
C ASN A 120 -8.64 17.96 13.65
N LEU A 121 -8.62 16.84 14.37
CA LEU A 121 -9.46 16.65 15.55
C LEU A 121 -8.83 17.33 16.77
N LYS A 122 -9.63 17.59 17.81
CA LYS A 122 -9.13 18.05 19.10
C LYS A 122 -8.21 17.00 19.71
N ASP A 123 -7.25 17.41 20.53
CA ASP A 123 -6.27 16.48 21.11
C ASP A 123 -6.91 15.33 21.90
N GLU A 124 -8.04 15.57 22.55
CA GLU A 124 -8.82 14.57 23.28
C GLU A 124 -9.49 13.51 22.36
N GLU A 125 -9.67 13.82 21.08
CA GLU A 125 -10.33 12.97 20.08
C GLU A 125 -9.32 12.23 19.17
N LYS A 126 -8.01 12.53 19.33
CA LYS A 126 -6.94 11.93 18.52
C LYS A 126 -6.65 10.52 19.02
N ILE A 127 -7.17 9.53 18.33
CA ILE A 127 -6.83 8.13 18.56
C ILE A 127 -5.92 7.66 17.44
N ASP A 128 -4.70 7.28 17.79
CA ASP A 128 -3.78 6.67 16.85
C ASP A 128 -4.14 5.19 16.63
N PRO A 129 -4.43 4.76 15.39
CA PRO A 129 -4.76 3.36 15.10
C PRO A 129 -3.69 2.36 15.58
N ILE A 130 -2.41 2.76 15.60
CA ILE A 130 -1.31 1.91 16.06
C ILE A 130 -1.38 1.70 17.58
N SER A 131 -1.91 2.67 18.34
CA SER A 131 -2.10 2.49 19.79
C SER A 131 -3.07 1.35 20.10
N VAL A 132 -4.15 1.22 19.31
CA VAL A 132 -5.12 0.12 19.47
C VAL A 132 -4.47 -1.23 19.17
N LEU A 133 -3.65 -1.29 18.11
CA LEU A 133 -2.89 -2.49 17.79
C LEU A 133 -1.88 -2.83 18.89
N SER A 134 -1.17 -1.83 19.40
CA SER A 134 -0.19 -1.99 20.49
C SER A 134 -0.84 -2.51 21.76
N GLU A 135 -1.97 -1.95 22.16
CA GLU A 135 -2.74 -2.44 23.31
C GLU A 135 -3.17 -3.90 23.11
N GLY A 136 -3.74 -4.24 21.96
CA GLY A 136 -4.14 -5.61 21.67
C GLY A 136 -2.97 -6.59 21.66
N VAL A 137 -1.80 -6.16 21.18
CA VAL A 137 -0.56 -6.97 21.21
C VAL A 137 -0.06 -7.18 22.63
N SER A 138 -0.31 -6.27 23.57
CA SER A 138 0.11 -6.42 24.98
C SER A 138 -0.45 -7.68 25.64
N TYR A 139 -1.54 -8.23 25.11
CA TYR A 139 -2.16 -9.47 25.61
C TYR A 139 -1.62 -10.76 24.93
N LEU A 140 -0.70 -10.64 23.97
CA LEU A 140 -0.10 -11.81 23.32
C LEU A 140 0.89 -12.51 24.26
N THR A 141 0.81 -13.83 24.24
CA THR A 141 1.76 -14.67 24.97
C THR A 141 3.05 -14.93 24.16
N ASP A 142 4.02 -15.59 24.77
CA ASP A 142 5.26 -16.08 24.15
C ASP A 142 5.04 -17.18 23.07
N LYS A 143 3.79 -17.64 22.91
CA LYS A 143 3.40 -18.68 21.94
C LYS A 143 2.62 -18.13 20.75
N GLU A 144 2.49 -16.82 20.64
CA GLU A 144 1.66 -16.13 19.67
C GLU A 144 2.44 -15.03 18.95
N TRP A 145 2.23 -14.91 17.66
CA TRP A 145 2.82 -13.86 16.80
C TRP A 145 1.73 -13.23 15.92
N ILE A 146 1.72 -11.92 15.89
CA ILE A 146 1.00 -11.10 14.92
C ILE A 146 2.05 -10.47 14.01
N VAL A 147 1.88 -10.63 12.70
CA VAL A 147 2.78 -10.07 11.69
C VAL A 147 1.96 -9.29 10.69
N LEU A 148 2.09 -7.98 10.67
CA LEU A 148 1.53 -7.12 9.63
C LEU A 148 2.69 -6.58 8.79
N GLN A 149 2.70 -6.92 7.51
CA GLN A 149 3.75 -6.55 6.55
C GLN A 149 3.18 -5.61 5.49
N ILE A 150 3.92 -4.57 5.19
CA ILE A 150 3.69 -3.70 4.03
C ILE A 150 4.95 -3.79 3.18
N MET A 151 4.87 -4.53 2.09
CA MET A 151 5.91 -4.52 1.07
C MET A 151 5.65 -3.33 0.16
N ALA A 152 6.63 -2.46 -0.02
CA ALA A 152 6.47 -1.22 -0.75
C ALA A 152 7.59 -1.04 -1.77
N MET A 153 7.21 -0.98 -3.04
CA MET A 153 8.09 -0.75 -4.17
C MET A 153 7.76 0.61 -4.79
N PRO A 154 8.72 1.54 -4.88
CA PRO A 154 8.48 2.81 -5.55
C PRO A 154 8.03 2.64 -6.99
N VAL A 155 7.01 3.40 -7.42
CA VAL A 155 6.51 3.37 -8.80
C VAL A 155 6.22 4.77 -9.31
N LEU A 156 6.37 4.97 -10.63
CA LEU A 156 5.95 6.20 -11.27
C LEU A 156 4.44 6.19 -11.54
N GLY A 157 3.84 7.37 -11.60
CA GLY A 157 2.41 7.50 -11.81
C GLY A 157 1.91 7.10 -13.20
N ASN A 158 2.81 7.10 -14.18
CA ASN A 158 2.57 6.69 -15.58
C ASN A 158 3.15 5.29 -15.90
N ASP A 159 3.71 4.59 -14.91
CA ASP A 159 4.23 3.24 -15.09
C ASP A 159 3.08 2.28 -15.43
N LYS A 160 3.19 1.61 -16.60
CA LYS A 160 2.16 0.69 -17.10
C LYS A 160 2.19 -0.67 -16.43
N GLU A 161 3.35 -1.08 -15.96
CA GLU A 161 3.58 -2.42 -15.44
C GLU A 161 3.21 -2.50 -13.94
N PHE A 162 3.95 -1.78 -13.12
CA PHE A 162 3.76 -1.82 -11.67
C PHE A 162 2.84 -0.72 -11.15
N GLY A 163 2.92 0.46 -11.73
CA GLY A 163 2.07 1.59 -11.34
C GLY A 163 0.66 1.53 -11.93
N VAL A 164 0.39 0.65 -12.90
CA VAL A 164 -0.90 0.52 -13.61
C VAL A 164 -1.48 1.88 -14.06
N GLU A 165 -0.59 2.81 -14.41
CA GLU A 165 -0.94 4.18 -14.84
C GLU A 165 -1.86 4.92 -13.85
N TRP A 166 -1.70 4.68 -12.55
CA TRP A 166 -2.64 5.11 -11.52
C TRP A 166 -2.90 6.62 -11.49
N GLN A 167 -1.89 7.46 -11.77
CA GLN A 167 -2.08 8.91 -11.88
C GLN A 167 -2.84 9.28 -13.15
N VAL A 168 -2.53 8.62 -14.27
CA VAL A 168 -3.24 8.83 -15.54
C VAL A 168 -4.70 8.46 -15.41
N ARG A 169 -5.00 7.31 -14.79
CA ARG A 169 -6.37 6.86 -14.51
C ARG A 169 -7.09 7.81 -13.54
N GLY A 170 -6.38 8.35 -12.54
CA GLY A 170 -6.93 9.36 -11.63
C GLY A 170 -7.35 10.63 -12.36
N ASN A 171 -6.52 11.15 -13.25
CA ASN A 171 -6.85 12.31 -14.08
C ASN A 171 -8.05 12.04 -15.02
N LYS A 172 -8.15 10.83 -15.56
CA LYS A 172 -9.31 10.41 -16.38
C LYS A 172 -10.59 10.39 -15.53
N GLU A 173 -10.53 9.85 -14.32
CA GLU A 173 -11.69 9.83 -13.42
C GLU A 173 -12.13 11.24 -13.03
N ILE A 174 -11.20 12.15 -12.74
CA ILE A 174 -11.49 13.57 -12.51
C ILE A 174 -12.21 14.18 -13.70
N ASN A 175 -11.69 13.99 -14.91
CA ASN A 175 -12.33 14.48 -16.13
C ASN A 175 -13.73 13.92 -16.32
N LYS A 176 -13.93 12.64 -16.01
CA LYS A 176 -15.24 11.97 -16.05
C LYS A 176 -16.23 12.60 -15.07
N ILE A 177 -15.82 12.82 -13.81
CA ILE A 177 -16.66 13.48 -12.79
C ILE A 177 -16.99 14.90 -13.22
N MET A 178 -16.03 15.63 -13.81
CA MET A 178 -16.23 16.98 -14.33
C MET A 178 -17.07 17.03 -15.63
N GLY A 179 -17.45 15.88 -16.19
CA GLY A 179 -18.17 15.82 -17.46
C GLY A 179 -17.35 16.25 -18.66
N ARG A 180 -16.02 16.34 -18.53
CA ARG A 180 -15.12 16.66 -19.64
C ARG A 180 -14.98 15.46 -20.56
N LYS A 181 -15.15 15.65 -21.86
CA LYS A 181 -14.88 14.60 -22.85
C LYS A 181 -13.38 14.28 -22.84
N GLU A 182 -13.02 13.00 -22.77
CA GLU A 182 -11.63 12.60 -22.98
C GLU A 182 -11.17 13.08 -24.36
N LYS A 183 -10.04 13.80 -24.39
CA LYS A 183 -9.34 14.04 -25.64
C LYS A 183 -8.79 12.70 -26.11
N THR A 184 -9.50 12.06 -27.02
CA THR A 184 -8.97 10.85 -27.68
C THR A 184 -7.87 11.34 -28.61
N GLU A 185 -6.62 10.99 -28.32
CA GLU A 185 -5.57 11.21 -29.33
C GLU A 185 -5.97 10.45 -30.60
N PRO A 186 -6.00 11.12 -31.77
CA PRO A 186 -6.38 10.47 -33.00
C PRO A 186 -5.51 9.23 -33.21
N SER A 187 -6.13 8.14 -33.58
CA SER A 187 -5.38 6.91 -33.87
C SER A 187 -4.41 7.11 -35.04
N PRO A 188 -3.28 6.40 -35.10
CA PRO A 188 -2.40 6.46 -36.28
C PRO A 188 -3.13 6.19 -37.62
N PHE A 189 -4.19 5.37 -37.55
CA PHE A 189 -5.05 5.11 -38.73
C PHE A 189 -5.89 6.30 -39.12
N GLU A 190 -6.31 7.17 -38.23
CA GLU A 190 -7.02 8.41 -38.55
C GLU A 190 -6.09 9.41 -39.23
N TYR A 191 -4.84 9.53 -38.78
CA TYR A 191 -3.83 10.33 -39.46
C TYR A 191 -3.55 9.80 -40.89
N ILE A 192 -3.44 8.48 -41.03
CA ILE A 192 -3.23 7.85 -42.36
C ILE A 192 -4.47 8.07 -43.23
N GLY A 193 -5.67 7.92 -42.71
CA GLY A 193 -6.92 8.14 -43.44
C GLY A 193 -7.05 9.58 -43.92
N GLU A 194 -6.73 10.54 -43.05
CA GLU A 194 -6.75 11.96 -43.42
C GLU A 194 -5.65 12.35 -44.42
N PHE A 195 -4.46 11.74 -44.27
CA PHE A 195 -3.38 11.89 -45.24
C PHE A 195 -3.79 11.39 -46.62
N ILE A 196 -4.36 10.18 -46.73
CA ILE A 196 -4.85 9.63 -48.01
C ILE A 196 -5.94 10.52 -48.61
N LYS A 197 -6.90 10.98 -47.76
CA LYS A 197 -7.96 11.88 -48.20
C LYS A 197 -7.41 13.20 -48.75
N ASN A 198 -6.48 13.82 -48.04
CA ASN A 198 -5.86 15.06 -48.44
C ASN A 198 -4.98 14.90 -49.70
N LEU A 199 -4.35 13.74 -49.87
CA LEU A 199 -3.62 13.39 -51.07
C LEU A 199 -4.57 13.32 -52.30
N LEU A 200 -5.74 12.68 -52.12
CA LEU A 200 -6.76 12.63 -53.22
C LEU A 200 -7.32 14.01 -53.53
N LEU A 201 -7.56 14.86 -52.52
CA LEU A 201 -8.03 16.24 -52.71
C LEU A 201 -6.98 17.08 -53.43
N ALA A 202 -5.69 16.87 -53.18
CA ALA A 202 -4.59 17.53 -53.89
C ALA A 202 -4.63 17.23 -55.41
N PHE A 203 -4.95 16.00 -55.79
CA PHE A 203 -5.11 15.62 -57.21
C PHE A 203 -6.30 16.26 -57.91
N THR A 204 -7.33 16.64 -57.12
CA THR A 204 -8.55 17.29 -57.66
C THR A 204 -8.50 18.81 -57.60
N GLY A 205 -7.39 19.41 -57.14
CA GLY A 205 -7.23 20.87 -57.02
C GLY A 205 -8.10 21.53 -55.94
N GLN A 206 -8.65 20.75 -55.02
CA GLN A 206 -9.45 21.26 -53.91
C GLN A 206 -8.56 21.66 -52.71
N LYS A 207 -9.05 22.60 -51.90
CA LYS A 207 -8.32 23.05 -50.69
C LYS A 207 -8.08 21.90 -49.72
N ILE A 208 -6.83 21.74 -49.33
CA ILE A 208 -6.40 20.76 -48.32
C ILE A 208 -6.73 21.32 -46.93
N GLU A 209 -7.54 20.62 -46.17
CA GLU A 209 -7.85 20.95 -44.73
C GLU A 209 -7.46 19.79 -43.86
N TRP A 210 -6.47 20.01 -43.00
CA TRP A 210 -6.13 19.06 -41.95
C TRP A 210 -7.10 19.21 -40.78
N LYS A 211 -7.93 18.20 -40.52
CA LYS A 211 -8.90 18.18 -39.42
C LYS A 211 -8.40 17.43 -38.18
N VAL A 212 -7.48 16.47 -38.39
CA VAL A 212 -6.88 15.74 -37.26
C VAL A 212 -5.95 16.69 -36.51
N GLY A 213 -6.20 16.86 -35.22
CA GLY A 213 -5.43 17.74 -34.34
C GLY A 213 -5.88 19.21 -34.31
N LYS A 214 -6.92 19.63 -35.06
CA LYS A 214 -7.58 20.92 -34.81
C LYS A 214 -8.50 20.78 -33.60
N GLU A 215 -8.15 21.44 -32.52
CA GLU A 215 -9.01 21.61 -31.37
C GLU A 215 -10.26 22.38 -31.76
N ASP A 216 -11.42 21.73 -31.75
CA ASP A 216 -12.66 22.46 -31.53
C ASP A 216 -12.56 23.02 -30.10
N GLN A 217 -12.17 24.28 -29.98
CA GLN A 217 -12.22 25.07 -28.75
C GLN A 217 -13.68 25.35 -28.37
N LYS A 218 -14.45 24.30 -28.14
CA LYS A 218 -15.59 24.36 -27.24
C LYS A 218 -15.09 23.79 -25.93
N THR A 219 -14.40 24.60 -25.17
CA THR A 219 -14.30 24.44 -23.72
C THR A 219 -15.72 24.47 -23.20
N ASP A 220 -16.34 23.28 -23.06
CA ASP A 220 -17.43 23.12 -22.13
C ASP A 220 -16.81 23.39 -20.75
N ASP A 221 -16.74 24.68 -20.39
CA ASP A 221 -16.44 25.13 -19.04
C ASP A 221 -17.57 24.60 -18.16
N VAL A 222 -17.49 23.32 -17.81
CA VAL A 222 -18.29 22.78 -16.74
C VAL A 222 -17.81 23.48 -15.48
N SER A 223 -18.49 24.57 -15.17
CA SER A 223 -18.17 25.38 -14.00
C SER A 223 -18.12 24.46 -12.80
N ILE A 224 -17.01 24.47 -12.06
CA ILE A 224 -16.83 23.80 -10.76
C ILE A 224 -18.01 24.08 -9.83
N LEU A 225 -18.69 25.21 -10.03
CA LEU A 225 -19.90 25.61 -9.32
C LEU A 225 -21.11 24.69 -9.54
N LYS A 226 -21.14 23.91 -10.63
CA LYS A 226 -22.23 22.94 -10.92
C LYS A 226 -22.03 21.58 -10.26
N LEU A 227 -20.83 21.30 -9.73
CA LEU A 227 -20.54 20.04 -9.05
C LEU A 227 -21.20 20.01 -7.66
N SER A 228 -21.75 18.87 -7.32
CA SER A 228 -22.24 18.60 -5.96
C SER A 228 -21.08 18.65 -4.95
N PRO A 229 -21.34 18.92 -3.66
CA PRO A 229 -20.28 18.89 -2.64
C PRO A 229 -19.51 17.56 -2.60
N GLY A 230 -20.21 16.43 -2.84
CA GLY A 230 -19.58 15.11 -2.86
C GLY A 230 -18.65 14.89 -4.05
N GLU A 231 -19.00 15.42 -5.23
CA GLU A 231 -18.14 15.37 -6.42
C GLU A 231 -16.89 16.22 -6.26
N ARG A 232 -17.02 17.42 -5.67
CA ARG A 232 -15.86 18.26 -5.35
C ARG A 232 -14.91 17.57 -4.40
N GLU A 233 -15.42 17.01 -3.31
CA GLU A 233 -14.60 16.28 -2.34
C GLU A 233 -13.93 15.05 -2.98
N ALA A 234 -14.62 14.34 -3.89
CA ALA A 234 -14.03 13.23 -4.62
C ALA A 234 -12.87 13.69 -5.52
N ILE A 235 -13.05 14.78 -6.28
CA ILE A 235 -11.99 15.36 -7.11
C ILE A 235 -10.80 15.77 -6.25
N GLU A 236 -11.01 16.57 -5.21
CA GLU A 236 -9.94 17.03 -4.32
C GLU A 236 -9.18 15.87 -3.67
N SER A 237 -9.90 14.82 -3.28
CA SER A 237 -9.28 13.64 -2.68
C SER A 237 -8.42 12.85 -3.66
N ILE A 238 -8.90 12.70 -4.92
CA ILE A 238 -8.12 12.05 -5.99
C ILE A 238 -6.90 12.91 -6.34
N GLU A 239 -7.07 14.22 -6.55
CA GLU A 239 -5.97 15.14 -6.84
C GLU A 239 -4.88 15.09 -5.75
N ARG A 240 -5.28 15.12 -4.48
CA ARG A 240 -4.35 14.99 -3.35
C ARG A 240 -3.59 13.67 -3.41
N LYS A 241 -4.25 12.57 -3.75
CA LYS A 241 -3.60 11.28 -3.84
C LYS A 241 -2.60 11.23 -4.99
N ILE A 242 -3.01 11.63 -6.20
CA ILE A 242 -2.17 11.52 -7.39
C ILE A 242 -1.03 12.56 -7.46
N SER A 243 -1.08 13.61 -6.63
CA SER A 243 -0.01 14.61 -6.55
C SER A 243 1.25 14.13 -5.82
N LYS A 244 1.19 13.01 -5.12
CA LYS A 244 2.27 12.47 -4.29
C LYS A 244 2.91 11.24 -4.91
N PRO A 245 4.19 10.95 -4.61
CA PRO A 245 4.83 9.71 -5.03
C PRO A 245 4.08 8.48 -4.53
N GLY A 246 4.00 7.45 -5.39
CA GLY A 246 3.28 6.22 -5.09
C GLY A 246 4.21 5.03 -4.90
N TYR A 247 3.73 4.09 -4.13
CA TYR A 247 4.34 2.79 -3.92
C TYR A 247 3.36 1.70 -4.31
N TRP A 248 3.82 0.77 -5.09
CA TRP A 248 3.15 -0.49 -5.29
C TRP A 248 3.29 -1.32 -4.01
N CYS A 249 2.16 -1.69 -3.41
CA CYS A 249 2.15 -2.29 -2.09
C CYS A 249 1.43 -3.63 -2.05
N ILE A 250 1.97 -4.52 -1.21
CA ILE A 250 1.28 -5.71 -0.71
C ILE A 250 1.15 -5.53 0.80
N ILE A 251 -0.08 -5.47 1.30
CA ILE A 251 -0.36 -5.53 2.74
C ILE A 251 -0.71 -6.97 3.07
N ARG A 252 0.05 -7.60 3.95
CA ARG A 252 -0.14 -8.98 4.37
C ARG A 252 -0.23 -9.07 5.89
N PHE A 253 -1.19 -9.83 6.36
CA PHE A 253 -1.35 -10.15 7.77
C PHE A 253 -1.21 -11.65 7.99
N SER A 254 -0.50 -12.02 9.05
CA SER A 254 -0.43 -13.39 9.54
C SER A 254 -0.50 -13.40 11.06
N TYR A 255 -1.39 -14.24 11.60
CA TYR A 255 -1.42 -14.64 13.00
C TYR A 255 -0.93 -16.07 13.09
N VAL A 256 0.12 -16.30 13.88
CA VAL A 256 0.73 -17.62 14.09
C VAL A 256 0.70 -17.93 15.57
N ALA A 257 0.32 -19.13 15.92
CA ALA A 257 0.36 -19.56 17.31
C ALA A 257 0.59 -21.08 17.43
N LYS A 258 0.97 -21.54 18.64
CA LYS A 258 0.90 -22.96 18.97
C LYS A 258 -0.52 -23.47 18.84
N SER A 259 -0.69 -24.68 18.32
CA SER A 259 -2.00 -25.25 17.94
C SER A 259 -3.02 -25.28 19.09
N ASP A 260 -2.55 -25.45 20.32
CA ASP A 260 -3.39 -25.44 21.53
C ASP A 260 -3.98 -24.06 21.87
N ILE A 261 -3.30 -22.99 21.47
CA ILE A 261 -3.71 -21.59 21.70
C ILE A 261 -4.40 -21.03 20.46
N PHE A 262 -3.97 -21.41 19.27
CA PHE A 262 -4.44 -20.88 18.00
C PHE A 262 -5.96 -20.89 17.89
N SER A 263 -6.60 -22.04 18.13
CA SER A 263 -8.06 -22.19 18.04
C SER A 263 -8.85 -21.35 19.04
N LYS A 264 -8.24 -20.99 20.16
CA LYS A 264 -8.87 -20.18 21.23
C LYS A 264 -8.80 -18.68 20.93
N ASN A 265 -7.70 -18.23 20.35
CA ASN A 265 -7.37 -16.80 20.25
C ASN A 265 -7.46 -16.25 18.81
N ILE A 266 -7.71 -17.10 17.81
CA ILE A 266 -7.73 -16.70 16.40
C ILE A 266 -8.73 -15.56 16.14
N ASP A 267 -9.97 -15.69 16.59
CA ASP A 267 -11.01 -14.70 16.31
C ASP A 267 -10.67 -13.34 16.92
N LYS A 268 -10.18 -13.32 18.15
CA LYS A 268 -9.75 -12.09 18.85
C LYS A 268 -8.62 -11.40 18.09
N ASN A 269 -7.57 -12.13 17.72
CA ASN A 269 -6.38 -11.55 17.11
C ASN A 269 -6.61 -11.16 15.65
N VAL A 270 -7.46 -11.89 14.93
CA VAL A 270 -7.91 -11.50 13.59
C VAL A 270 -8.76 -10.24 13.67
N ALA A 271 -9.71 -10.16 14.61
CA ALA A 271 -10.55 -8.99 14.79
C ALA A 271 -9.75 -7.74 15.17
N LEU A 272 -8.70 -7.88 16.01
CA LEU A 272 -7.80 -6.79 16.38
C LEU A 272 -7.18 -6.14 15.15
N VAL A 273 -6.49 -6.91 14.30
CA VAL A 273 -5.79 -6.36 13.13
C VAL A 273 -6.79 -5.85 12.08
N MET A 274 -7.90 -6.56 11.90
CA MET A 274 -8.96 -6.10 10.99
C MET A 274 -9.57 -4.78 11.45
N GLY A 275 -9.85 -4.64 12.74
CA GLY A 275 -10.36 -3.40 13.31
C GLY A 275 -9.39 -2.24 13.12
N THR A 276 -8.09 -2.48 13.35
CA THR A 276 -7.03 -1.49 13.11
C THR A 276 -6.99 -1.03 11.65
N LEU A 277 -7.05 -1.96 10.69
CA LEU A 277 -7.02 -1.59 9.27
C LEU A 277 -8.34 -0.95 8.79
N LYS A 278 -9.47 -1.31 9.43
CA LYS A 278 -10.78 -0.74 9.10
C LYS A 278 -10.90 0.76 9.39
N VAL A 279 -10.10 1.27 10.32
CA VAL A 279 -10.06 2.71 10.65
C VAL A 279 -9.64 3.56 9.45
N PHE A 280 -8.87 2.99 8.52
CA PHE A 280 -8.42 3.67 7.30
C PHE A 280 -9.46 3.68 6.17
N ASP A 281 -10.63 3.09 6.37
CA ASP A 281 -11.70 3.13 5.37
C ASP A 281 -12.21 4.55 5.16
N ASN A 282 -12.24 4.96 3.90
CA ASN A 282 -12.82 6.21 3.46
C ASN A 282 -14.13 5.91 2.71
N PRO A 283 -15.30 6.27 3.23
CA PRO A 283 -16.57 5.98 2.57
C PRO A 283 -16.69 6.56 1.15
N ARG A 284 -16.08 7.70 0.90
CA ARG A 284 -16.04 8.33 -0.44
C ARG A 284 -14.82 7.95 -1.27
N GLY A 285 -13.76 7.52 -0.61
CA GLY A 285 -12.54 7.01 -1.23
C GLY A 285 -12.48 5.48 -1.28
N ASN A 286 -11.34 4.92 -0.91
CA ASN A 286 -11.12 3.48 -0.78
C ASN A 286 -11.20 3.02 0.68
N GLY A 287 -11.41 1.74 0.85
CA GLY A 287 -11.20 1.02 2.10
C GLY A 287 -10.26 -0.16 1.89
N ILE A 288 -9.73 -0.69 2.98
CA ILE A 288 -8.84 -1.84 2.99
C ILE A 288 -9.67 -3.09 3.30
N ILE A 289 -9.74 -4.02 2.34
CA ILE A 289 -10.54 -5.25 2.45
C ILE A 289 -9.66 -6.49 2.28
N ARG A 290 -9.98 -7.55 2.99
CA ARG A 290 -9.31 -8.85 2.83
C ARG A 290 -9.49 -9.40 1.42
N ASP A 291 -8.43 -9.95 0.86
CA ASP A 291 -8.51 -10.63 -0.41
C ASP A 291 -9.08 -12.05 -0.24
N THR A 292 -10.17 -12.31 -0.92
CA THR A 292 -10.86 -13.61 -0.90
C THR A 292 -10.03 -14.75 -1.50
N LYS A 293 -9.02 -14.45 -2.32
CA LYS A 293 -8.14 -15.43 -2.92
C LYS A 293 -7.09 -15.94 -1.94
N THR A 294 -6.62 -15.10 -1.04
CA THR A 294 -5.50 -15.40 -0.12
C THR A 294 -5.96 -15.72 1.30
N ILE A 295 -7.17 -15.31 1.68
CA ILE A 295 -7.70 -15.59 3.02
C ILE A 295 -7.72 -17.08 3.34
N THR A 296 -7.24 -17.44 4.52
CA THR A 296 -7.12 -18.84 4.96
C THR A 296 -8.38 -19.40 5.61
N SER A 297 -9.32 -18.52 6.03
CA SER A 297 -10.65 -18.97 6.44
C SER A 297 -11.61 -18.87 5.27
N ILE A 298 -12.25 -19.97 4.91
CA ILE A 298 -13.26 -20.03 3.86
C ILE A 298 -14.52 -20.58 4.51
N GLU A 299 -15.67 -19.97 4.23
CA GLU A 299 -16.96 -20.53 4.67
C GLU A 299 -17.21 -21.87 3.99
N LYS A 300 -17.60 -22.87 4.80
CA LYS A 300 -17.99 -24.18 4.26
C LYS A 300 -19.28 -24.01 3.47
N PRO A 301 -19.33 -24.44 2.19
CA PRO A 301 -20.58 -24.39 1.45
C PRO A 301 -21.63 -25.27 2.11
N ILE A 302 -22.84 -24.78 2.19
CA ILE A 302 -23.99 -25.45 2.81
C ILE A 302 -24.31 -26.80 2.12
N SER A 303 -23.88 -26.97 0.86
CA SER A 303 -24.19 -28.16 0.05
C SER A 303 -23.33 -29.40 0.31
N GLY A 304 -22.42 -29.39 1.27
CA GLY A 304 -21.62 -30.56 1.66
C GLY A 304 -20.66 -31.13 0.60
N LYS A 305 -20.62 -30.57 -0.60
CA LYS A 305 -19.82 -31.06 -1.74
C LYS A 305 -18.54 -30.24 -1.95
N VAL A 306 -17.67 -30.12 -0.95
CA VAL A 306 -16.33 -29.63 -1.21
C VAL A 306 -15.33 -30.72 -0.88
N ILE A 307 -15.03 -31.50 -1.88
CA ILE A 307 -14.13 -32.65 -1.81
C ILE A 307 -12.69 -32.27 -1.46
N TYR A 308 -12.30 -30.98 -1.56
CA TYR A 308 -10.94 -30.49 -1.29
C TYR A 308 -10.91 -29.26 -0.40
N TYR A 309 -11.88 -29.09 0.50
CA TYR A 309 -11.95 -27.89 1.33
C TYR A 309 -10.76 -27.78 2.28
N ASP A 310 -10.45 -28.86 3.00
CA ASP A 310 -9.40 -28.86 4.00
C ASP A 310 -8.01 -28.77 3.36
N GLU A 311 -7.80 -29.44 2.22
CA GLU A 311 -6.56 -29.29 1.45
C GLU A 311 -6.37 -27.87 0.93
N LYS A 312 -7.43 -27.25 0.41
CA LYS A 312 -7.35 -25.86 -0.09
C LYS A 312 -6.97 -24.89 1.02
N ILE A 313 -7.55 -25.04 2.22
CA ILE A 313 -7.19 -24.23 3.39
C ILE A 313 -5.75 -24.50 3.79
N PHE A 314 -5.36 -25.77 3.86
CA PHE A 314 -4.00 -26.18 4.19
C PHE A 314 -2.98 -25.54 3.24
N PHE A 315 -3.19 -25.60 1.93
CA PHE A 315 -2.30 -24.98 0.94
C PHE A 315 -2.29 -23.46 1.05
N ARG A 316 -3.42 -22.79 1.31
CA ARG A 316 -3.48 -21.34 1.53
C ARG A 316 -2.71 -20.94 2.80
N LYS A 317 -2.86 -21.66 3.90
CA LYS A 317 -2.09 -21.44 5.13
C LYS A 317 -0.59 -21.60 4.87
N ARG A 318 -0.21 -22.66 4.16
CA ARG A 318 1.18 -22.92 3.78
C ARG A 318 1.76 -21.81 2.91
N TYR A 319 1.00 -21.37 1.93
CA TYR A 319 1.37 -20.30 1.03
C TYR A 319 1.55 -18.98 1.77
N ILE A 320 0.53 -18.53 2.51
CA ILE A 320 0.60 -17.24 3.21
C ILE A 320 1.76 -17.18 4.20
N TRP A 321 2.01 -18.29 4.91
CA TRP A 321 3.12 -18.37 5.84
C TRP A 321 4.49 -18.35 5.14
N LEU A 322 4.65 -19.11 4.08
CA LEU A 322 5.89 -19.12 3.31
C LEU A 322 6.24 -17.71 2.81
N TYR A 323 5.25 -17.01 2.29
CA TYR A 323 5.43 -15.65 1.77
C TYR A 323 5.62 -14.62 2.90
N THR A 324 4.99 -14.81 4.05
CA THR A 324 5.21 -13.97 5.24
C THR A 324 6.63 -14.15 5.78
N LYS A 325 7.04 -15.38 6.02
CA LYS A 325 8.36 -15.67 6.59
C LYS A 325 9.49 -15.33 5.62
N GLY A 326 9.33 -15.62 4.34
CA GLY A 326 10.31 -15.32 3.30
C GLY A 326 10.29 -13.87 2.81
N ARG A 327 9.27 -13.09 3.15
CA ARG A 327 9.04 -11.73 2.64
C ARG A 327 9.04 -11.70 1.11
N PHE A 328 8.48 -12.74 0.52
CA PHE A 328 8.36 -12.81 -0.93
C PHE A 328 7.17 -11.96 -1.41
N PRO A 329 7.32 -11.21 -2.51
CA PRO A 329 6.16 -10.66 -3.19
C PRO A 329 5.31 -11.81 -3.74
N THR A 330 3.99 -11.70 -3.57
CA THR A 330 3.06 -12.63 -4.21
C THR A 330 3.01 -12.40 -5.70
N ASP A 331 2.60 -13.44 -6.45
CA ASP A 331 2.53 -13.36 -7.90
C ASP A 331 1.75 -12.15 -8.39
N PHE A 332 2.26 -11.60 -9.47
CA PHE A 332 2.01 -10.26 -9.96
C PHE A 332 0.58 -9.98 -10.45
N ASP A 333 -0.44 -10.73 -10.07
CA ASP A 333 -1.82 -10.53 -10.49
C ASP A 333 -2.68 -9.69 -9.52
N SER A 334 -3.29 -8.71 -10.10
CA SER A 334 -4.56 -8.03 -9.82
C SER A 334 -4.91 -7.46 -8.44
N ASN A 335 -4.34 -7.88 -7.30
CA ASN A 335 -4.77 -7.39 -5.97
C ASN A 335 -3.89 -6.28 -5.39
N ARG A 336 -3.04 -5.71 -6.20
CA ARG A 336 -2.02 -4.78 -5.78
C ARG A 336 -2.59 -3.40 -5.62
N ILE A 337 -2.28 -2.83 -4.49
CA ILE A 337 -2.71 -1.48 -4.18
C ILE A 337 -1.56 -0.52 -4.36
N ILE A 338 -1.89 0.69 -4.83
CA ILE A 338 -0.95 1.80 -4.82
C ILE A 338 -1.29 2.69 -3.64
N LEU A 339 -0.35 2.79 -2.71
CA LEU A 339 -0.39 3.74 -1.61
C LEU A 339 0.57 4.87 -1.91
N ASN A 340 0.15 6.10 -1.69
CA ASN A 340 1.06 7.22 -1.73
C ASN A 340 1.81 7.38 -0.38
N THR A 341 2.75 8.30 -0.32
CA THR A 341 3.58 8.53 0.87
C THR A 341 2.77 8.85 2.12
N GLU A 342 1.65 9.59 1.98
CA GLU A 342 0.75 9.94 3.08
C GLU A 342 -0.02 8.73 3.61
N GLU A 343 -0.48 7.86 2.70
CA GLU A 343 -1.24 6.66 3.04
C GLU A 343 -0.37 5.60 3.75
N ILE A 344 0.85 5.36 3.25
CA ILE A 344 1.79 4.45 3.93
C ILE A 344 2.14 4.99 5.30
N ALA A 345 2.43 6.30 5.41
CA ALA A 345 2.73 6.94 6.68
C ALA A 345 1.57 6.85 7.67
N SER A 346 0.33 6.77 7.20
CA SER A 346 -0.83 6.59 8.06
C SER A 346 -0.92 5.17 8.64
N ILE A 347 -0.56 4.15 7.84
CA ILE A 347 -0.63 2.74 8.27
C ILE A 347 0.62 2.34 9.07
N TYR A 348 1.79 2.87 8.69
CA TYR A 348 3.06 2.57 9.34
C TYR A 348 3.76 3.87 9.76
N HIS A 349 3.73 4.16 11.04
CA HIS A 349 4.42 5.30 11.64
C HIS A 349 4.91 4.96 13.05
N ILE A 350 5.96 5.64 13.45
CA ILE A 350 6.47 5.56 14.82
C ILE A 350 5.57 6.45 15.68
N PRO A 351 4.95 5.90 16.74
CA PRO A 351 4.07 6.68 17.60
C PRO A 351 4.77 7.87 18.23
N GLN A 352 4.10 9.02 18.29
CA GLN A 352 4.58 10.17 19.05
C GLN A 352 4.25 10.00 20.54
N GLU A 353 5.04 10.60 21.43
CA GLU A 353 4.99 10.39 22.89
C GLU A 353 3.67 10.78 23.60
N VAL A 354 2.73 11.36 22.88
CA VAL A 354 1.49 11.96 23.45
C VAL A 354 0.49 10.92 23.94
N VAL A 355 0.57 9.68 23.47
CA VAL A 355 -0.36 8.59 23.86
C VAL A 355 0.39 7.49 24.60
N PRO A 356 -0.12 7.00 25.76
CA PRO A 356 0.50 5.86 26.43
C PRO A 356 0.39 4.61 25.55
N TYR A 357 1.52 4.12 25.05
CA TYR A 357 1.60 2.91 24.27
C TYR A 357 1.96 1.74 25.16
N TYR A 358 1.04 0.80 25.34
CA TYR A 358 1.29 -0.44 26.02
C TYR A 358 2.07 -1.39 25.10
N GLY A 359 3.10 -2.07 25.64
CA GLY A 359 3.82 -3.09 24.87
C GLY A 359 4.88 -2.60 23.87
N ILE A 360 5.09 -1.29 23.70
CA ILE A 360 6.25 -0.77 22.97
C ILE A 360 7.43 -0.68 23.93
N GLU A 361 8.51 -1.36 23.61
CA GLU A 361 9.74 -1.32 24.41
C GLU A 361 10.39 0.05 24.23
N LYS A 362 10.20 0.95 25.20
CA LYS A 362 10.97 2.20 25.29
C LYS A 362 12.32 1.85 25.88
N ILE A 363 13.35 1.78 25.05
CA ILE A 363 14.71 1.70 25.54
C ILE A 363 15.08 3.10 26.01
N PRO A 364 15.47 3.29 27.29
CA PRO A 364 15.83 4.61 27.77
C PRO A 364 17.02 5.14 26.97
N THR A 365 16.82 6.21 26.24
CA THR A 365 17.90 6.92 25.54
C THR A 365 18.85 7.47 26.59
N LYS A 366 20.10 6.96 26.63
CA LYS A 366 21.16 7.64 27.36
C LYS A 366 21.37 9.00 26.69
N TYR A 367 20.94 10.07 27.34
CA TYR A 367 21.34 11.41 26.99
C TYR A 367 22.87 11.48 27.15
N ILE A 368 23.61 11.47 26.05
CA ILE A 368 25.02 11.82 26.03
C ILE A 368 25.04 13.32 25.86
N PRO A 369 25.38 14.11 26.90
CA PRO A 369 25.54 15.56 26.71
C PRO A 369 26.58 15.78 25.62
N PRO A 370 26.41 16.82 24.78
CA PRO A 370 27.42 17.19 23.80
C PRO A 370 28.76 17.31 24.50
N SER A 371 29.82 16.76 23.88
CA SER A 371 31.17 16.85 24.44
C SER A 371 31.52 18.31 24.69
N SER A 372 32.08 18.60 25.83
CA SER A 372 32.51 19.94 26.26
C SER A 372 33.68 20.52 25.45
N GLU A 373 33.96 19.94 24.29
CA GLU A 373 35.03 20.32 23.36
C GLU A 373 34.55 20.99 22.07
N VAL A 374 33.43 21.72 22.12
CA VAL A 374 33.10 22.64 21.03
C VAL A 374 33.82 23.95 21.31
N PRO A 375 34.78 24.35 20.47
CA PRO A 375 35.40 25.66 20.63
C PRO A 375 34.34 26.75 20.47
N GLU A 376 34.20 27.63 21.45
CA GLU A 376 33.45 28.87 21.29
C GLU A 376 34.18 29.73 20.27
N PHE A 377 33.50 30.05 19.16
CA PHE A 377 33.92 31.08 18.20
C PHE A 377 33.20 32.36 18.49
#